data_6a1711c5cfb5d7d62519be60d950208e
#
_entry.id   6a1711c5cfb5d7d62519be60d950208e
#
_cell.length_a   1.000
_cell.length_b   1.000
_cell.length_c   1.000
_cell.angle_alpha   90.00
_cell.angle_beta   90.00
_cell.angle_gamma   90.00
#
_symmetry.space_group_name_H-M   'P 1'
#
loop_
_entity.id
_entity.type
_entity.pdbx_description
1 polymer ?
#
loop_
_entity_poly.entity_id
_entity_poly.type
_entity_poly.pdbx_seq_one_letter_code
_entity_poly.pdbx_strand_id
1 'polypeptide(L)'
;MQVVREQIVRALVARPKSLDQFRNKLQSLSYTEILKIRQTERMSQEEGDSHTAPIVELREKLQPEILDLIRKQRLNRLCEGTLFRKISSRRRQDKYWYCRLSQNHKVLHYGDVEEGTGVPSIEALQEKLAIADVKAVVTGKDCPHLKDKSTQRQNKEMQDLAFSILHDPDEALNFIAPNKYEYCVWTDGLSALLGKEMGSEYTRTDLEMLLSMEIKLQLLDLESIPIPETAPPLPKEPSNFDFAYDYS
;
A
#
# COMPACT_ATOMS: atom_id res chain seq x y z
N MET A 1 -28.29 5.44 -11.17
CA MET A 1 -26.96 6.11 -11.19
C MET A 1 -27.10 7.62 -11.25
N GLN A 2 -27.79 8.20 -12.23
CA GLN A 2 -27.90 9.67 -12.41
C GLN A 2 -28.49 10.41 -11.20
N VAL A 3 -29.51 9.87 -10.56
CA VAL A 3 -30.20 10.50 -9.40
C VAL A 3 -29.27 10.49 -8.15
N VAL A 4 -28.51 9.41 -7.91
CA VAL A 4 -27.53 9.36 -6.80
C VAL A 4 -26.43 10.39 -7.02
N ARG A 5 -25.95 10.48 -8.26
CA ARG A 5 -24.95 11.44 -8.69
C ARG A 5 -25.41 12.89 -8.43
N GLU A 6 -26.63 13.24 -8.85
CA GLU A 6 -27.18 14.58 -8.61
C GLU A 6 -27.33 14.92 -7.13
N GLN A 7 -27.75 13.96 -6.30
CA GLN A 7 -27.89 14.18 -4.86
C GLN A 7 -26.54 14.33 -4.16
N ILE A 8 -25.55 13.53 -4.55
CA ILE A 8 -24.18 13.66 -4.03
C ILE A 8 -23.61 15.01 -4.45
N VAL A 9 -23.77 15.39 -5.72
CA VAL A 9 -23.32 16.69 -6.22
C VAL A 9 -24.03 17.82 -5.47
N ARG A 10 -25.34 17.75 -5.24
CA ARG A 10 -26.07 18.75 -4.43
C ARG A 10 -25.57 18.82 -2.99
N ALA A 11 -25.33 17.67 -2.35
CA ALA A 11 -24.82 17.63 -0.97
C ALA A 11 -23.39 18.17 -0.86
N LEU A 12 -22.56 17.90 -1.87
CA LEU A 12 -21.18 18.37 -1.94
C LEU A 12 -21.07 19.83 -2.36
N VAL A 13 -21.93 20.26 -3.30
CA VAL A 13 -22.00 21.63 -3.85
C VAL A 13 -22.78 22.58 -2.94
N ALA A 14 -23.37 22.10 -1.80
CA ALA A 14 -23.93 23.02 -0.82
C ALA A 14 -22.88 24.03 -0.33
N ARG A 15 -22.45 24.85 -1.28
CA ARG A 15 -21.55 26.02 -1.25
C ARG A 15 -20.18 25.79 -0.59
N PRO A 16 -19.29 24.94 -1.13
CA PRO A 16 -17.89 25.06 -0.78
C PRO A 16 -17.41 26.44 -1.26
N LYS A 17 -16.88 27.24 -0.35
CA LYS A 17 -16.33 28.58 -0.67
C LYS A 17 -15.03 28.51 -1.45
N SER A 18 -14.41 27.33 -1.53
CA SER A 18 -13.16 27.08 -2.24
C SER A 18 -13.03 25.64 -2.73
N LEU A 19 -12.19 25.41 -3.74
CA LEU A 19 -11.88 24.08 -4.29
C LEU A 19 -11.29 23.14 -3.23
N ASP A 20 -10.54 23.67 -2.29
CA ASP A 20 -9.91 22.89 -1.20
C ASP A 20 -10.96 22.40 -0.19
N GLN A 21 -11.96 23.21 0.14
CA GLN A 21 -13.09 22.78 0.95
C GLN A 21 -13.89 21.67 0.25
N PHE A 22 -14.03 21.75 -1.08
CA PHE A 22 -14.65 20.72 -1.87
C PHE A 22 -13.85 19.42 -1.85
N ARG A 23 -12.54 19.46 -2.07
CA ARG A 23 -11.65 18.31 -1.99
C ARG A 23 -11.65 17.65 -0.61
N ASN A 24 -11.53 18.43 0.46
CA ASN A 24 -11.56 17.94 1.82
C ASN A 24 -12.87 17.24 2.15
N LYS A 25 -13.98 17.84 1.72
CA LYS A 25 -15.32 17.27 1.90
C LYS A 25 -15.49 15.96 1.10
N LEU A 26 -14.94 15.91 -0.11
CA LEU A 26 -14.94 14.72 -0.95
C LEU A 26 -14.11 13.57 -0.31
N GLN A 27 -12.93 13.87 0.18
CA GLN A 27 -12.05 12.90 0.84
C GLN A 27 -12.64 12.37 2.15
N SER A 28 -13.42 13.18 2.87
CA SER A 28 -14.05 12.78 4.13
C SER A 28 -15.26 11.86 3.95
N LEU A 29 -15.85 11.78 2.75
CA LEU A 29 -17.03 10.94 2.50
C LEU A 29 -16.62 9.49 2.17
N SER A 30 -17.13 8.54 2.95
CA SER A 30 -17.13 7.13 2.55
C SER A 30 -18.33 6.83 1.64
N TYR A 31 -18.28 5.74 0.86
CA TYR A 31 -19.44 5.34 0.06
C TYR A 31 -20.67 4.98 0.93
N THR A 32 -20.44 4.53 2.18
CA THR A 32 -21.50 4.30 3.15
C THR A 32 -22.18 5.60 3.60
N GLU A 33 -21.43 6.69 3.71
CA GLU A 33 -22.00 8.01 4.01
C GLU A 33 -22.78 8.58 2.83
N ILE A 34 -22.30 8.33 1.60
CA ILE A 34 -23.03 8.66 0.37
C ILE A 34 -24.40 7.97 0.33
N LEU A 35 -24.45 6.69 0.75
CA LEU A 35 -25.72 5.96 0.86
C LEU A 35 -26.61 6.49 2.00
N LYS A 36 -26.04 6.88 3.15
CA LYS A 36 -26.79 7.47 4.28
C LYS A 36 -27.42 8.80 3.94
N ILE A 37 -26.74 9.68 3.20
CA ILE A 37 -27.29 10.96 2.73
C ILE A 37 -28.61 10.73 1.99
N ARG A 38 -28.74 9.63 1.30
CA ARG A 38 -29.94 9.24 0.58
C ARG A 38 -31.06 8.71 1.48
N GLN A 39 -30.71 7.96 2.52
CA GLN A 39 -31.67 7.44 3.49
C GLN A 39 -32.35 8.56 4.29
N THR A 40 -31.66 9.66 4.55
CA THR A 40 -32.22 10.83 5.22
C THR A 40 -33.22 11.62 4.37
N GLU A 41 -33.22 11.44 3.04
CA GLU A 41 -34.17 12.09 2.12
C GLU A 41 -35.50 11.31 1.92
N ARG A 42 -35.86 10.39 2.82
CA ARG A 42 -37.13 9.63 2.84
C ARG A 42 -37.42 8.80 1.59
N MET A 43 -36.41 8.13 1.06
CA MET A 43 -36.64 7.15 0.01
C MET A 43 -37.11 5.82 0.60
N SER A 44 -37.98 5.11 -0.14
CA SER A 44 -38.42 3.78 0.25
C SER A 44 -37.22 2.79 0.30
N GLN A 45 -37.31 1.77 1.14
CA GLN A 45 -36.26 0.77 1.27
C GLN A 45 -35.96 0.08 -0.07
N GLU A 46 -36.95 -0.14 -0.91
CA GLU A 46 -36.84 -0.68 -2.26
C GLU A 46 -36.03 0.20 -3.22
N GLU A 47 -36.17 1.53 -3.12
CA GLU A 47 -35.36 2.45 -3.90
C GLU A 47 -33.91 2.50 -3.35
N GLY A 48 -33.70 2.36 -2.05
CA GLY A 48 -32.39 2.24 -1.42
C GLY A 48 -31.59 1.04 -1.98
N ASP A 49 -32.22 -0.11 -2.03
CA ASP A 49 -31.61 -1.36 -2.52
C ASP A 49 -31.30 -1.30 -4.03
N SER A 50 -32.19 -0.69 -4.82
CA SER A 50 -31.97 -0.47 -6.26
C SER A 50 -30.74 0.38 -6.58
N HIS A 51 -30.27 1.21 -5.64
CA HIS A 51 -29.12 2.08 -5.84
C HIS A 51 -27.82 1.58 -5.19
N THR A 52 -27.91 0.64 -4.25
CA THR A 52 -26.74 -0.08 -3.73
C THR A 52 -26.17 -1.03 -4.75
N ALA A 53 -27.01 -1.74 -5.49
CA ALA A 53 -26.58 -2.70 -6.50
C ALA A 53 -25.60 -2.10 -7.54
N PRO A 54 -25.85 -0.93 -8.17
CA PRO A 54 -24.93 -0.33 -9.11
C PRO A 54 -23.56 0.05 -8.49
N ILE A 55 -23.53 0.41 -7.21
CA ILE A 55 -22.26 0.74 -6.52
C ILE A 55 -21.47 -0.55 -6.23
N VAL A 56 -22.14 -1.61 -5.85
CA VAL A 56 -21.51 -2.93 -5.63
C VAL A 56 -20.95 -3.45 -6.95
N GLU A 57 -21.73 -3.41 -8.04
CA GLU A 57 -21.27 -3.81 -9.37
C GLU A 57 -20.06 -2.98 -9.83
N LEU A 58 -20.08 -1.67 -9.63
CA LEU A 58 -18.95 -0.80 -9.94
C LEU A 58 -17.71 -1.16 -9.12
N ARG A 59 -17.90 -1.46 -7.83
CA ARG A 59 -16.81 -1.90 -6.95
C ARG A 59 -16.19 -3.20 -7.45
N GLU A 60 -17.00 -4.21 -7.77
CA GLU A 60 -16.54 -5.49 -8.28
C GLU A 60 -15.77 -5.36 -9.60
N LYS A 61 -16.23 -4.46 -10.47
CA LYS A 61 -15.55 -4.15 -11.74
C LYS A 61 -14.19 -3.46 -11.52
N LEU A 62 -14.09 -2.52 -10.59
CA LEU A 62 -12.88 -1.73 -10.36
C LEU A 62 -11.83 -2.47 -9.52
N GLN A 63 -12.25 -3.39 -8.67
CA GLN A 63 -11.37 -4.08 -7.74
C GLN A 63 -10.17 -4.74 -8.40
N PRO A 64 -10.28 -5.50 -9.51
CA PRO A 64 -9.13 -6.14 -10.15
C PRO A 64 -8.14 -5.12 -10.73
N GLU A 65 -8.62 -4.00 -11.26
CA GLU A 65 -7.77 -2.94 -11.82
C GLU A 65 -6.95 -2.26 -10.72
N ILE A 66 -7.59 -1.97 -9.60
CA ILE A 66 -6.92 -1.36 -8.43
C ILE A 66 -5.94 -2.34 -7.78
N LEU A 67 -6.29 -3.63 -7.68
CA LEU A 67 -5.35 -4.65 -7.21
C LEU A 67 -4.11 -4.77 -8.12
N ASP A 68 -4.27 -4.64 -9.43
CA ASP A 68 -3.13 -4.62 -10.35
C ASP A 68 -2.26 -3.37 -10.17
N LEU A 69 -2.87 -2.22 -9.90
CA LEU A 69 -2.15 -0.99 -9.57
C LEU A 69 -1.32 -1.15 -8.28
N ILE A 70 -1.93 -1.69 -7.22
CA ILE A 70 -1.24 -1.97 -5.95
C ILE A 70 -0.10 -2.97 -6.17
N ARG A 71 -0.34 -4.04 -6.94
CA ARG A 71 0.68 -5.01 -7.32
C ARG A 71 1.88 -4.36 -8.01
N LYS A 72 1.64 -3.51 -8.99
CA LYS A 72 2.71 -2.77 -9.68
C LYS A 72 3.50 -1.90 -8.72
N GLN A 73 2.83 -1.21 -7.82
CA GLN A 73 3.47 -0.39 -6.79
C GLN A 73 4.35 -1.25 -5.87
N ARG A 74 3.87 -2.41 -5.39
CA ARG A 74 4.67 -3.33 -4.56
C ARG A 74 5.92 -3.80 -5.30
N LEU A 75 5.77 -4.25 -6.55
CA LEU A 75 6.90 -4.72 -7.37
C LEU A 75 7.92 -3.59 -7.64
N ASN A 76 7.48 -2.38 -7.94
CA ASN A 76 8.37 -1.23 -8.08
C ASN A 76 9.16 -0.98 -6.80
N ARG A 77 8.51 -1.07 -5.63
CA ARG A 77 9.19 -0.90 -4.35
C ARG A 77 10.24 -2.00 -4.11
N LEU A 78 9.97 -3.25 -4.48
CA LEU A 78 10.96 -4.32 -4.45
C LEU A 78 12.16 -4.04 -5.39
N CYS A 79 11.91 -3.41 -6.54
CA CYS A 79 12.97 -3.01 -7.46
C CYS A 79 13.82 -1.83 -6.94
N GLU A 80 13.30 -0.98 -6.08
CA GLU A 80 14.08 0.03 -5.37
C GLU A 80 15.02 -0.63 -4.37
N GLY A 81 14.55 -1.67 -3.69
CA GLY A 81 15.28 -2.45 -2.72
C GLY A 81 15.14 -1.95 -1.29
N THR A 82 15.52 -2.82 -0.36
CA THR A 82 15.39 -2.56 1.08
C THR A 82 16.57 -3.15 1.86
N LEU A 83 16.95 -2.45 2.92
CA LEU A 83 17.96 -2.88 3.88
C LEU A 83 17.28 -3.70 4.97
N PHE A 84 17.68 -4.98 5.10
CA PHE A 84 17.14 -5.90 6.09
C PHE A 84 18.15 -6.18 7.17
N ARG A 85 17.67 -6.39 8.39
CA ARG A 85 18.52 -6.88 9.47
C ARG A 85 18.79 -8.38 9.28
N LYS A 86 20.07 -8.78 9.39
CA LYS A 86 20.49 -10.16 9.36
C LYS A 86 20.54 -10.72 10.79
N ILE A 87 19.94 -11.88 10.99
CA ILE A 87 20.06 -12.57 12.28
C ILE A 87 21.45 -13.20 12.35
N SER A 88 22.28 -12.69 13.27
CA SER A 88 23.57 -13.28 13.57
C SER A 88 23.46 -14.11 14.85
N SER A 89 23.93 -15.35 14.81
CA SER A 89 24.06 -16.21 15.99
C SER A 89 25.08 -15.68 17.02
N ARG A 90 25.95 -14.75 16.62
CA ARG A 90 26.91 -14.07 17.46
C ARG A 90 26.48 -12.62 17.68
N ARG A 91 26.01 -12.31 18.88
CA ARG A 91 25.40 -11.06 19.37
C ARG A 91 26.20 -9.74 19.24
N ARG A 92 27.27 -9.65 18.45
CA ARG A 92 28.20 -8.51 18.55
C ARG A 92 28.27 -7.55 17.36
N GLN A 93 27.63 -7.81 16.24
CA GLN A 93 27.55 -6.85 15.12
C GLN A 93 26.21 -6.97 14.44
N ASP A 94 25.47 -5.88 14.38
CA ASP A 94 24.31 -5.79 13.51
C ASP A 94 24.81 -5.91 12.07
N LYS A 95 24.46 -7.03 11.44
CA LYS A 95 24.74 -7.26 10.02
C LYS A 95 23.49 -6.97 9.25
N TYR A 96 23.67 -6.34 8.11
CA TYR A 96 22.58 -5.98 7.23
C TYR A 96 22.71 -6.66 5.88
N TRP A 97 21.57 -6.98 5.28
CA TRP A 97 21.45 -7.40 3.91
C TRP A 97 20.74 -6.33 3.12
N TYR A 98 21.27 -5.97 1.98
CA TYR A 98 20.48 -5.23 1.00
C TYR A 98 19.92 -6.21 0.00
N CYS A 99 18.61 -6.09 -0.28
CA CYS A 99 17.91 -6.95 -1.22
C CYS A 99 17.07 -6.09 -2.18
N ARG A 100 17.16 -6.38 -3.46
CA ARG A 100 16.36 -5.72 -4.49
C ARG A 100 15.98 -6.68 -5.61
N LEU A 101 14.81 -6.45 -6.20
CA LEU A 101 14.32 -7.18 -7.37
C LEU A 101 14.89 -6.56 -8.64
N SER A 102 15.24 -7.38 -9.62
CA SER A 102 15.59 -6.91 -10.97
C SER A 102 14.39 -6.26 -11.65
N GLN A 103 14.62 -5.30 -12.56
CA GLN A 103 13.55 -4.59 -13.28
C GLN A 103 12.64 -5.50 -14.11
N ASN A 104 13.15 -6.64 -14.58
CA ASN A 104 12.35 -7.65 -15.27
C ASN A 104 11.61 -8.61 -14.34
N HIS A 105 11.68 -8.40 -13.03
CA HIS A 105 11.03 -9.18 -11.96
C HIS A 105 11.43 -10.66 -11.91
N LYS A 106 12.58 -11.04 -12.47
CA LYS A 106 13.00 -12.45 -12.57
C LYS A 106 14.05 -12.87 -11.55
N VAL A 107 14.83 -11.92 -11.05
CA VAL A 107 15.97 -12.20 -10.18
C VAL A 107 15.96 -11.31 -8.97
N LEU A 108 16.14 -11.90 -7.81
CA LEU A 108 16.40 -11.20 -6.57
C LEU A 108 17.91 -11.09 -6.36
N HIS A 109 18.42 -9.86 -6.24
CA HIS A 109 19.81 -9.56 -5.93
C HIS A 109 19.94 -9.21 -4.47
N TYR A 110 20.90 -9.81 -3.78
CA TYR A 110 21.13 -9.52 -2.37
C TYR A 110 22.61 -9.63 -2.00
N GLY A 111 22.97 -9.03 -0.90
CA GLY A 111 24.34 -9.07 -0.41
C GLY A 111 24.50 -8.40 0.95
N ASP A 112 25.60 -8.72 1.62
CA ASP A 112 25.96 -8.10 2.90
C ASP A 112 26.37 -6.64 2.66
N VAL A 113 25.89 -5.74 3.51
CA VAL A 113 26.24 -4.32 3.51
C VAL A 113 26.53 -3.84 4.91
N GLU A 114 27.40 -2.83 5.02
CA GLU A 114 27.71 -2.18 6.27
C GLU A 114 26.67 -1.06 6.54
N GLU A 115 26.40 -0.83 7.82
CA GLU A 115 25.49 0.24 8.24
C GLU A 115 26.04 1.61 7.81
N GLY A 116 25.17 2.45 7.24
CA GLY A 116 25.55 3.79 6.78
C GLY A 116 26.18 3.87 5.39
N THR A 117 26.38 2.73 4.71
CA THR A 117 26.71 2.75 3.28
C THR A 117 25.44 3.14 2.50
N GLY A 118 25.57 3.99 1.48
CA GLY A 118 24.47 4.35 0.60
C GLY A 118 23.88 3.12 -0.14
N VAL A 119 22.85 3.34 -0.96
CA VAL A 119 22.20 2.26 -1.74
C VAL A 119 23.25 1.60 -2.65
N PRO A 120 23.52 0.28 -2.49
CA PRO A 120 24.51 -0.41 -3.31
C PRO A 120 24.04 -0.52 -4.75
N SER A 121 24.99 -0.51 -5.70
CA SER A 121 24.68 -0.83 -7.09
C SER A 121 24.31 -2.31 -7.24
N ILE A 122 23.62 -2.67 -8.31
CA ILE A 122 23.26 -4.08 -8.58
C ILE A 122 24.50 -4.97 -8.70
N GLU A 123 25.56 -4.43 -9.30
CA GLU A 123 26.83 -5.13 -9.50
C GLU A 123 27.55 -5.42 -8.18
N ALA A 124 27.32 -4.61 -7.16
CA ALA A 124 27.88 -4.81 -5.82
C ALA A 124 27.20 -5.94 -5.05
N LEU A 125 25.99 -6.35 -5.44
CA LEU A 125 25.23 -7.44 -4.82
C LEU A 125 25.65 -8.76 -5.45
N GLN A 126 26.47 -9.53 -4.74
CA GLN A 126 27.12 -10.73 -5.27
C GLN A 126 26.16 -11.91 -5.40
N GLU A 127 25.17 -12.00 -4.52
CA GLU A 127 24.26 -13.13 -4.46
C GLU A 127 23.01 -12.88 -5.33
N LYS A 128 22.50 -13.97 -5.92
CA LYS A 128 21.33 -13.93 -6.82
C LYS A 128 20.44 -15.14 -6.57
N LEU A 129 19.13 -14.91 -6.55
CA LEU A 129 18.13 -15.96 -6.50
C LEU A 129 17.12 -15.73 -7.64
N ALA A 130 16.94 -16.70 -8.51
CA ALA A 130 15.90 -16.62 -9.53
C ALA A 130 14.51 -16.78 -8.87
N ILE A 131 13.56 -15.94 -9.26
CA ILE A 131 12.19 -16.02 -8.72
C ILE A 131 11.54 -17.38 -9.06
N ALA A 132 11.93 -17.98 -10.19
CA ALA A 132 11.46 -19.31 -10.59
C ALA A 132 11.88 -20.43 -9.60
N ASP A 133 12.96 -20.24 -8.85
CA ASP A 133 13.46 -21.20 -7.88
C ASP A 133 12.80 -21.03 -6.49
N VAL A 134 12.04 -19.96 -6.30
CA VAL A 134 11.32 -19.70 -5.04
C VAL A 134 10.13 -20.64 -4.92
N LYS A 135 10.14 -21.48 -3.90
CA LYS A 135 9.07 -22.45 -3.60
C LYS A 135 7.95 -21.85 -2.75
N ALA A 136 8.34 -21.10 -1.73
CA ALA A 136 7.38 -20.48 -0.82
C ALA A 136 7.98 -19.27 -0.09
N VAL A 137 7.10 -18.41 0.35
CA VAL A 137 7.39 -17.36 1.34
C VAL A 137 6.65 -17.72 2.62
N VAL A 138 7.37 -17.83 3.73
CA VAL A 138 6.82 -18.12 5.05
C VAL A 138 7.07 -16.94 5.98
N THR A 139 6.20 -16.75 6.96
CA THR A 139 6.19 -15.55 7.80
C THR A 139 6.11 -15.90 9.28
N GLY A 140 6.62 -15.01 10.11
CA GLY A 140 6.50 -15.10 11.55
C GLY A 140 7.06 -16.41 12.10
N LYS A 141 6.25 -17.14 12.85
CA LYS A 141 6.66 -18.39 13.55
C LYS A 141 7.06 -19.54 12.63
N ASP A 142 6.61 -19.48 11.37
CA ASP A 142 6.91 -20.54 10.40
C ASP A 142 8.30 -20.36 9.76
N CYS A 143 8.95 -19.23 10.00
CA CYS A 143 10.30 -18.97 9.54
C CYS A 143 11.30 -19.97 10.17
N PRO A 144 12.16 -20.62 9.37
CA PRO A 144 13.10 -21.62 9.86
C PRO A 144 13.99 -21.14 11.00
N HIS A 145 14.45 -19.89 10.93
CA HIS A 145 15.33 -19.27 11.93
C HIS A 145 14.63 -18.89 13.25
N LEU A 146 13.31 -18.94 13.30
CA LEU A 146 12.51 -18.66 14.51
C LEU A 146 11.90 -19.92 15.13
N LYS A 147 12.19 -21.11 14.61
CA LYS A 147 11.65 -22.37 15.15
C LYS A 147 12.20 -22.73 16.53
N ASP A 148 13.36 -22.20 16.90
CA ASP A 148 13.93 -22.43 18.22
C ASP A 148 13.22 -21.62 19.30
N LYS A 149 12.69 -22.31 20.34
CA LYS A 149 11.94 -21.72 21.45
C LYS A 149 12.73 -20.66 22.23
N SER A 150 14.05 -20.76 22.26
CA SER A 150 14.92 -19.78 22.92
C SER A 150 14.93 -18.45 22.16
N THR A 151 14.96 -18.52 20.86
CA THR A 151 14.93 -17.35 19.95
C THR A 151 13.55 -16.68 19.96
N GLN A 152 12.47 -17.46 20.03
CA GLN A 152 11.10 -16.96 20.09
C GLN A 152 10.81 -16.11 21.33
N ARG A 153 11.34 -16.51 22.50
CA ARG A 153 11.11 -15.79 23.77
C ARG A 153 11.86 -14.46 23.84
N GLN A 154 13.02 -14.37 23.22
CA GLN A 154 13.88 -13.17 23.26
C GLN A 154 13.48 -12.09 22.25
N ASN A 155 12.75 -12.44 21.17
CA ASN A 155 12.52 -11.56 20.04
C ASN A 155 11.07 -11.56 19.55
N LYS A 156 10.11 -11.38 20.46
CA LYS A 156 8.68 -11.38 20.12
C LYS A 156 8.34 -10.31 19.08
N GLU A 157 8.93 -9.13 19.16
CA GLU A 157 8.77 -8.03 18.20
C GLU A 157 9.37 -8.36 16.83
N MET A 158 10.44 -9.16 16.78
CA MET A 158 11.03 -9.58 15.51
C MET A 158 10.17 -10.58 14.74
N GLN A 159 9.30 -11.36 15.43
CA GLN A 159 8.42 -12.32 14.77
C GLN A 159 7.44 -11.64 13.81
N ASP A 160 6.95 -10.45 14.18
CA ASP A 160 5.98 -9.70 13.40
C ASP A 160 6.58 -9.04 12.14
N LEU A 161 7.92 -9.01 12.07
CA LEU A 161 8.69 -8.43 10.97
C LEU A 161 9.50 -9.47 10.19
N ALA A 162 9.44 -10.75 10.61
CA ALA A 162 10.23 -11.82 10.03
C ALA A 162 9.51 -12.51 8.88
N PHE A 163 10.23 -12.73 7.78
CA PHE A 163 9.80 -13.61 6.70
C PHE A 163 11.00 -14.36 6.12
N SER A 164 10.73 -15.48 5.47
CA SER A 164 11.78 -16.31 4.84
C SER A 164 11.33 -16.73 3.45
N ILE A 165 12.26 -16.71 2.52
CA ILE A 165 12.11 -17.20 1.15
C ILE A 165 12.72 -18.60 1.10
N LEU A 166 11.87 -19.61 0.88
CA LEU A 166 12.28 -21.00 0.71
C LEU A 166 12.56 -21.25 -0.78
N HIS A 167 13.79 -21.71 -1.12
CA HIS A 167 14.16 -21.99 -2.50
C HIS A 167 14.65 -23.42 -2.70
N ASP A 168 15.44 -23.97 -1.82
CA ASP A 168 15.83 -25.38 -1.81
C ASP A 168 15.23 -26.12 -0.62
N PRO A 169 15.20 -27.47 -0.61
CA PRO A 169 14.53 -28.23 0.47
C PRO A 169 15.01 -27.86 1.87
N ASP A 170 16.29 -27.49 2.00
CA ASP A 170 16.93 -27.17 3.29
C ASP A 170 17.49 -25.74 3.35
N GLU A 171 17.31 -24.93 2.30
CA GLU A 171 17.84 -23.57 2.23
C GLU A 171 16.73 -22.52 2.26
N ALA A 172 16.95 -21.49 3.08
CA ALA A 172 16.05 -20.37 3.22
C ALA A 172 16.82 -19.05 3.38
N LEU A 173 16.40 -18.05 2.67
CA LEU A 173 16.83 -16.67 2.92
C LEU A 173 15.94 -16.06 3.99
N ASN A 174 16.54 -15.68 5.09
CA ASN A 174 15.84 -15.22 6.29
C ASN A 174 15.97 -13.71 6.44
N PHE A 175 14.86 -13.02 6.52
CA PHE A 175 14.79 -11.55 6.59
C PHE A 175 14.05 -11.08 7.84
N ILE A 176 14.52 -9.96 8.39
CA ILE A 176 13.77 -9.14 9.34
C ILE A 176 13.63 -7.75 8.72
N ALA A 177 12.41 -7.38 8.43
CA ALA A 177 12.10 -6.07 7.85
C ALA A 177 12.41 -4.94 8.85
N PRO A 178 12.81 -3.76 8.37
CA PRO A 178 13.10 -2.62 9.23
C PRO A 178 11.84 -2.09 9.95
N ASN A 179 10.68 -2.24 9.36
CA ASN A 179 9.39 -1.83 9.90
C ASN A 179 8.24 -2.65 9.29
N LYS A 180 7.02 -2.44 9.80
CA LYS A 180 5.83 -3.17 9.39
C LYS A 180 5.42 -2.87 7.95
N TYR A 181 5.62 -1.65 7.48
CA TYR A 181 5.33 -1.27 6.10
C TYR A 181 6.20 -2.07 5.11
N GLU A 182 7.52 -2.05 5.28
CA GLU A 182 8.45 -2.82 4.43
C GLU A 182 8.18 -4.33 4.48
N TYR A 183 7.85 -4.86 5.67
CA TYR A 183 7.41 -6.24 5.81
C TYR A 183 6.21 -6.56 4.93
N CYS A 184 5.16 -5.75 4.98
CA CYS A 184 3.95 -5.96 4.18
C CYS A 184 4.21 -5.80 2.69
N VAL A 185 4.97 -4.79 2.29
CA VAL A 185 5.35 -4.56 0.89
C VAL A 185 6.10 -5.75 0.31
N TRP A 186 7.08 -6.28 1.04
CA TRP A 186 7.89 -7.41 0.59
C TRP A 186 7.09 -8.71 0.56
N THR A 187 6.33 -9.02 1.59
CA THR A 187 5.51 -10.23 1.64
C THR A 187 4.42 -10.24 0.56
N ASP A 188 3.77 -9.10 0.32
CA ASP A 188 2.79 -8.96 -0.76
C ASP A 188 3.43 -9.01 -2.14
N GLY A 189 4.54 -8.29 -2.36
CA GLY A 189 5.25 -8.30 -3.63
C GLY A 189 5.77 -9.69 -4.01
N LEU A 190 6.35 -10.41 -3.05
CA LEU A 190 6.78 -11.80 -3.25
C LEU A 190 5.59 -12.74 -3.50
N SER A 191 4.49 -12.57 -2.76
CA SER A 191 3.26 -13.34 -3.01
C SER A 191 2.74 -13.11 -4.43
N ALA A 192 2.72 -11.85 -4.88
CA ALA A 192 2.31 -11.48 -6.23
C ALA A 192 3.20 -12.10 -7.31
N LEU A 193 4.52 -12.17 -7.09
CA LEU A 193 5.47 -12.83 -8.00
C LEU A 193 5.22 -14.35 -8.12
N LEU A 194 4.76 -14.96 -7.03
CA LEU A 194 4.40 -16.38 -6.98
C LEU A 194 2.97 -16.66 -7.44
N GLY A 195 2.25 -15.69 -7.97
CA GLY A 195 0.86 -15.84 -8.40
C GLY A 195 -0.13 -16.02 -7.23
N LYS A 196 0.24 -15.63 -6.02
CA LYS A 196 -0.58 -15.69 -4.81
C LYS A 196 -1.23 -14.35 -4.53
N GLU A 197 -2.30 -14.37 -3.74
CA GLU A 197 -2.98 -13.15 -3.30
C GLU A 197 -2.10 -12.33 -2.34
N MET A 198 -2.21 -11.01 -2.46
CA MET A 198 -1.63 -10.04 -1.54
C MET A 198 -2.59 -9.85 -0.37
N GLY A 199 -2.24 -10.39 0.80
CA GLY A 199 -3.14 -10.48 1.95
C GLY A 199 -2.81 -9.55 3.11
N SER A 200 -1.83 -8.65 2.99
CA SER A 200 -1.42 -7.79 4.08
C SER A 200 -2.51 -6.77 4.46
N GLU A 201 -2.45 -6.29 5.69
CA GLU A 201 -3.32 -5.23 6.19
C GLU A 201 -3.18 -3.95 5.35
N TYR A 202 -1.96 -3.60 4.94
CA TYR A 202 -1.71 -2.43 4.10
C TYR A 202 -2.36 -2.57 2.72
N THR A 203 -2.28 -3.75 2.10
CA THR A 203 -2.95 -3.96 0.80
C THR A 203 -4.47 -3.85 0.92
N ARG A 204 -5.07 -4.36 2.01
CA ARG A 204 -6.51 -4.20 2.25
C ARG A 204 -6.89 -2.74 2.46
N THR A 205 -6.12 -2.01 3.23
CA THR A 205 -6.35 -0.57 3.47
C THR A 205 -6.20 0.23 2.19
N ASP A 206 -5.14 0.01 1.41
CA ASP A 206 -4.91 0.67 0.13
C ASP A 206 -6.05 0.38 -0.86
N LEU A 207 -6.49 -0.88 -0.94
CA LEU A 207 -7.59 -1.29 -1.80
C LEU A 207 -8.88 -0.56 -1.45
N GLU A 208 -9.28 -0.55 -0.18
CA GLU A 208 -10.50 0.13 0.26
C GLU A 208 -10.43 1.64 0.02
N MET A 209 -9.28 2.25 0.29
CA MET A 209 -9.08 3.69 0.07
C MET A 209 -9.17 4.04 -1.42
N LEU A 210 -8.46 3.33 -2.29
CA LEU A 210 -8.44 3.60 -3.72
C LEU A 210 -9.78 3.30 -4.38
N LEU A 211 -10.45 2.18 -4.01
CA LEU A 211 -11.81 1.90 -4.46
C LEU A 211 -12.78 3.00 -4.06
N SER A 212 -12.73 3.44 -2.81
CA SER A 212 -13.59 4.53 -2.33
C SER A 212 -13.36 5.82 -3.11
N MET A 213 -12.10 6.15 -3.41
CA MET A 213 -11.74 7.35 -4.18
C MET A 213 -12.24 7.23 -5.63
N GLU A 214 -11.98 6.11 -6.29
CA GLU A 214 -12.37 5.91 -7.69
C GLU A 214 -13.90 5.90 -7.86
N ILE A 215 -14.63 5.22 -6.98
CA ILE A 215 -16.10 5.25 -6.98
C ILE A 215 -16.62 6.69 -6.81
N LYS A 216 -16.03 7.47 -5.89
CA LYS A 216 -16.41 8.88 -5.70
C LYS A 216 -16.15 9.70 -6.95
N LEU A 217 -15.01 9.52 -7.60
CA LEU A 217 -14.65 10.23 -8.83
C LEU A 217 -15.63 9.91 -9.97
N GLN A 218 -15.96 8.64 -10.17
CA GLN A 218 -16.92 8.24 -11.21
C GLN A 218 -18.34 8.70 -10.93
N LEU A 219 -18.72 8.87 -9.65
CA LEU A 219 -20.02 9.41 -9.28
C LEU A 219 -20.12 10.93 -9.48
N LEU A 220 -18.99 11.64 -9.54
CA LEU A 220 -18.96 13.11 -9.57
C LEU A 220 -19.05 13.74 -10.96
N ASP A 221 -19.01 13.00 -12.04
CA ASP A 221 -19.02 13.56 -13.39
C ASP A 221 -18.02 14.72 -13.60
N LEU A 222 -16.76 14.36 -13.57
CA LEU A 222 -15.69 15.35 -13.77
C LEU A 222 -15.50 15.76 -15.24
N GLU A 223 -16.17 15.10 -16.18
CA GLU A 223 -16.08 15.40 -17.62
C GLU A 223 -16.57 16.81 -17.97
N SER A 224 -17.49 17.36 -17.16
CA SER A 224 -18.00 18.72 -17.34
C SER A 224 -17.16 19.80 -16.64
N ILE A 225 -16.14 19.43 -15.89
CA ILE A 225 -15.27 20.37 -15.16
C ILE A 225 -14.03 20.63 -16.01
N PRO A 226 -13.82 21.87 -16.51
CA PRO A 226 -12.60 22.20 -17.23
C PRO A 226 -11.41 22.10 -16.27
N ILE A 227 -10.58 21.09 -16.47
CA ILE A 227 -9.32 20.95 -15.75
C ILE A 227 -8.29 21.80 -16.50
N PRO A 228 -7.70 22.85 -15.89
CA PRO A 228 -6.68 23.64 -16.56
C PRO A 228 -5.45 22.75 -16.89
N GLU A 229 -4.97 22.84 -18.11
CA GLU A 229 -3.79 22.09 -18.59
C GLU A 229 -2.51 22.40 -17.78
N THR A 230 -2.47 23.57 -17.18
CA THR A 230 -1.34 24.00 -16.33
C THR A 230 -1.82 24.28 -14.92
N ALA A 231 -1.02 23.90 -13.93
CA ALA A 231 -1.31 24.21 -12.54
C ALA A 231 -1.39 25.76 -12.37
N PRO A 232 -2.39 26.26 -11.63
CA PRO A 232 -2.46 27.69 -11.32
C PRO A 232 -1.17 28.12 -10.62
N PRO A 233 -0.69 29.36 -10.87
CA PRO A 233 0.50 29.87 -10.21
C PRO A 233 0.30 29.82 -8.68
N LEU A 234 1.35 29.42 -7.97
CA LEU A 234 1.33 29.43 -6.51
C LEU A 234 0.99 30.85 -6.02
N PRO A 235 0.06 30.99 -5.07
CA PRO A 235 -0.19 32.29 -4.46
C PRO A 235 1.11 32.82 -3.86
N LYS A 236 1.37 34.11 -4.05
CA LYS A 236 2.52 34.77 -3.41
C LYS A 236 2.36 34.63 -1.91
N GLU A 237 3.43 34.20 -1.24
CA GLU A 237 3.46 34.15 0.21
C GLU A 237 3.14 35.56 0.76
N PRO A 238 2.19 35.66 1.71
CA PRO A 238 1.95 36.93 2.36
C PRO A 238 3.23 37.36 3.11
N SER A 239 3.59 38.61 3.00
CA SER A 239 4.84 39.17 3.56
C SER A 239 5.02 39.02 5.09
N ASN A 240 4.00 38.54 5.78
CA ASN A 240 3.94 38.35 7.23
C ASN A 240 3.55 36.93 7.62
N PHE A 241 3.99 35.93 6.87
CA PHE A 241 3.69 34.54 7.15
C PHE A 241 4.73 33.97 8.13
N ASP A 242 4.39 33.97 9.41
CA ASP A 242 5.15 33.28 10.45
C ASP A 242 4.56 31.86 10.65
N PHE A 243 5.36 30.83 10.39
CA PHE A 243 5.01 29.45 10.77
C PHE A 243 5.19 29.30 12.28
N ALA A 244 4.11 29.45 13.04
CA ALA A 244 4.09 29.03 14.43
C ALA A 244 3.79 27.52 14.50
N TYR A 245 4.79 26.72 14.79
CA TYR A 245 4.57 25.32 15.17
C TYR A 245 4.26 25.27 16.65
N ASP A 246 3.02 24.99 17.01
CA ASP A 246 2.66 24.63 18.38
C ASP A 246 3.16 23.20 18.64
N TYR A 247 4.27 23.09 19.33
CA TYR A 247 4.75 21.83 19.91
C TYR A 247 4.11 21.66 21.30
N SER A 248 2.85 21.28 21.36
CA SER A 248 2.19 20.86 22.62
C SER A 248 1.89 19.37 22.60
#